data_38981ffc145596c7fc4e9fc349681f77
#
_entry.id   38981ffc145596c7fc4e9fc349681f77
#
_cell.length_a   1.000
_cell.length_b   1.000
_cell.length_c   1.000
_cell.angle_alpha   90.00
_cell.angle_beta   90.00
_cell.angle_gamma   90.00
#
_symmetry.space_group_name_H-M   'P 1'
#
loop_
_entity.id
_entity.type
_entity.pdbx_description
1 polymer ?
#
loop_
_entity_poly.entity_id
_entity_poly.type
_entity_poly.pdbx_seq_one_letter_code
_entity_poly.pdbx_strand_id
1 'polypeptide(L)'
;MKIAQIAPLIESCPPQLYGGTERIVSFLTEELVRQGHDVTLFASGDSCTSARLEPFCETALRLDSQIKDPTPHHIVMLDSVRARADEFDVLHFHVDVLHYPLIRDFVDRTVTTMHGRLDLEEQRHVHSAFPDVPLVSISDDQRKSMPSANWVGTVHHGLPPDLLPFHPIPSGDYLAYLGRIAPEKGPDRAIEISTRAGAKLKMAAKIDEADRAYWETVIKPLVAEHSNVEYVGEVNDREKGSFLGNATALLFPIDWPEPFGIVMIEAMACGTPVIAYRAGSTPEVMDDGLSGYLVDDVSEAALAVRRIERLDRIKVRACFERRFTIERVAREYVNIYRDLPGARITAPRVRLPTGRRSPLGPTVGVFDEARPRPVSAPALASVPPRARRPRRRTDASRAQLIVTTPTDP
;
A
#
# COMPACT_ATOMS: atom_id res chain seq x y z
N MET A 1 -23.82 5.32 -3.94
CA MET A 1 -24.05 3.86 -4.03
C MET A 1 -23.85 3.26 -2.66
N LYS A 2 -24.57 2.18 -2.37
CA LYS A 2 -24.28 1.31 -1.21
C LYS A 2 -23.30 0.23 -1.64
N ILE A 3 -22.10 0.26 -1.07
CA ILE A 3 -20.98 -0.59 -1.48
C ILE A 3 -20.54 -1.48 -0.32
N ALA A 4 -20.48 -2.79 -0.54
CA ALA A 4 -19.82 -3.70 0.37
C ALA A 4 -18.35 -3.84 -0.06
N GLN A 5 -17.40 -3.60 0.85
CA GLN A 5 -15.99 -3.91 0.71
C GLN A 5 -15.68 -5.13 1.56
N ILE A 6 -15.24 -6.23 0.96
CA ILE A 6 -15.00 -7.50 1.64
C ILE A 6 -13.49 -7.76 1.67
N ALA A 7 -12.86 -7.46 2.80
CA ALA A 7 -11.43 -7.62 3.03
C ALA A 7 -11.07 -9.04 3.50
N PRO A 8 -9.83 -9.51 3.30
CA PRO A 8 -9.32 -10.63 4.04
C PRO A 8 -9.31 -10.34 5.55
N LEU A 9 -9.49 -11.38 6.38
CA LEU A 9 -9.43 -11.28 7.84
C LEU A 9 -8.01 -11.48 8.40
N ILE A 10 -7.01 -11.58 7.51
CA ILE A 10 -5.62 -11.91 7.89
C ILE A 10 -4.97 -10.77 8.64
N GLU A 11 -5.16 -9.54 8.15
CA GLU A 11 -4.71 -8.30 8.80
C GLU A 11 -5.89 -7.36 9.01
N SER A 12 -5.73 -6.34 9.86
CA SER A 12 -6.70 -5.24 9.99
C SER A 12 -6.65 -4.30 8.78
N CYS A 13 -7.67 -3.49 8.62
CA CYS A 13 -7.76 -2.42 7.63
C CYS A 13 -7.73 -1.05 8.36
N PRO A 14 -6.59 -0.28 8.31
CA PRO A 14 -5.29 -0.63 7.74
C PRO A 14 -4.53 -1.66 8.59
N PRO A 15 -3.57 -2.39 8.02
CA PRO A 15 -2.80 -3.38 8.76
C PRO A 15 -1.84 -2.70 9.75
N GLN A 16 -1.69 -3.31 10.94
CA GLN A 16 -0.74 -2.83 11.96
C GLN A 16 0.72 -3.07 11.57
N LEU A 17 0.97 -4.14 10.81
CA LEU A 17 2.28 -4.57 10.34
C LEU A 17 2.29 -4.67 8.80
N TYR A 18 2.82 -5.76 8.26
CA TYR A 18 2.85 -6.03 6.84
C TYR A 18 1.50 -6.57 6.35
N GLY A 19 0.87 -5.90 5.35
CA GLY A 19 -0.39 -6.33 4.73
C GLY A 19 -0.69 -5.45 3.52
N GLY A 20 -0.33 -5.94 2.32
CA GLY A 20 -0.49 -5.14 1.09
C GLY A 20 -1.94 -4.98 0.68
N THR A 21 -2.70 -6.08 0.71
CA THR A 21 -4.11 -6.12 0.29
C THR A 21 -4.97 -5.25 1.20
N GLU A 22 -4.91 -5.51 2.51
CA GLU A 22 -5.75 -4.81 3.50
C GLU A 22 -5.43 -3.31 3.56
N ARG A 23 -4.18 -2.93 3.29
CA ARG A 23 -3.77 -1.53 3.14
C ARG A 23 -4.48 -0.84 1.98
N ILE A 24 -4.49 -1.48 0.81
CA ILE A 24 -5.17 -0.94 -0.38
C ILE A 24 -6.69 -0.91 -0.18
N VAL A 25 -7.26 -1.95 0.44
CA VAL A 25 -8.70 -2.00 0.77
C VAL A 25 -9.06 -0.86 1.71
N SER A 26 -8.24 -0.61 2.75
CA SER A 26 -8.44 0.50 3.68
C SER A 26 -8.44 1.84 2.93
N PHE A 27 -7.42 2.14 2.12
CA PHE A 27 -7.33 3.40 1.38
C PHE A 27 -8.51 3.58 0.42
N LEU A 28 -8.89 2.52 -0.31
CA LEU A 28 -10.03 2.55 -1.21
C LEU A 28 -11.34 2.81 -0.46
N THR A 29 -11.54 2.14 0.69
CA THR A 29 -12.72 2.29 1.54
C THR A 29 -12.88 3.73 2.01
N GLU A 30 -11.82 4.31 2.59
CA GLU A 30 -11.82 5.69 3.08
C GLU A 30 -12.11 6.70 1.95
N GLU A 31 -11.50 6.49 0.80
CA GLU A 31 -11.71 7.37 -0.35
C GLU A 31 -13.13 7.27 -0.92
N LEU A 32 -13.72 6.07 -0.99
CA LEU A 32 -15.11 5.89 -1.40
C LEU A 32 -16.08 6.59 -0.44
N VAL A 33 -15.84 6.52 0.88
CA VAL A 33 -16.61 7.28 1.88
C VAL A 33 -16.45 8.79 1.65
N ARG A 34 -15.21 9.26 1.43
CA ARG A 34 -14.92 10.67 1.14
C ARG A 34 -15.64 11.17 -0.12
N GLN A 35 -15.82 10.30 -1.13
CA GLN A 35 -16.59 10.60 -2.34
C GLN A 35 -18.11 10.53 -2.13
N GLY A 36 -18.59 10.27 -0.90
CA GLY A 36 -20.01 10.29 -0.54
C GLY A 36 -20.75 8.98 -0.81
N HIS A 37 -20.04 7.86 -0.93
CA HIS A 37 -20.67 6.55 -1.01
C HIS A 37 -21.02 6.02 0.39
N ASP A 38 -22.07 5.21 0.49
CA ASP A 38 -22.47 4.48 1.71
C ASP A 38 -21.72 3.14 1.70
N VAL A 39 -20.62 3.06 2.44
CA VAL A 39 -19.69 1.93 2.40
C VAL A 39 -19.81 1.11 3.68
N THR A 40 -19.91 -0.20 3.54
CA THR A 40 -19.76 -1.17 4.64
C THR A 40 -18.53 -2.00 4.39
N LEU A 41 -17.62 -2.02 5.36
CA LEU A 41 -16.38 -2.81 5.35
C LEU A 41 -16.59 -4.08 6.19
N PHE A 42 -16.47 -5.24 5.55
CA PHE A 42 -16.43 -6.56 6.19
C PHE A 42 -14.95 -6.90 6.42
N ALA A 43 -14.51 -6.93 7.68
CA ALA A 43 -13.09 -7.07 8.04
C ALA A 43 -12.91 -7.61 9.46
N SER A 44 -11.69 -7.58 10.00
CA SER A 44 -11.42 -7.84 11.42
C SER A 44 -11.87 -6.69 12.31
N GLY A 45 -12.19 -6.96 13.57
CA GLY A 45 -12.76 -6.00 14.52
C GLY A 45 -11.79 -4.92 15.00
N ASP A 46 -10.49 -5.16 14.87
CA ASP A 46 -9.43 -4.17 15.14
C ASP A 46 -9.16 -3.23 13.94
N SER A 47 -9.95 -3.34 12.87
CA SER A 47 -9.90 -2.42 11.73
C SER A 47 -10.40 -1.02 12.13
N CYS A 48 -9.78 0.02 11.54
CA CYS A 48 -10.12 1.41 11.77
C CYS A 48 -10.58 2.05 10.45
N THR A 49 -11.86 2.44 10.38
CA THR A 49 -12.45 2.99 9.14
C THR A 49 -13.54 4.00 9.44
N SER A 50 -13.75 4.96 8.54
CA SER A 50 -14.90 5.87 8.52
C SER A 50 -16.15 5.24 7.90
N ALA A 51 -16.02 4.09 7.24
CA ALA A 51 -17.13 3.28 6.76
C ALA A 51 -17.84 2.56 7.92
N ARG A 52 -19.00 1.96 7.65
CA ARG A 52 -19.60 1.04 8.61
C ARG A 52 -18.76 -0.25 8.68
N LEU A 53 -18.18 -0.55 9.84
CA LEU A 53 -17.43 -1.79 10.08
C LEU A 53 -18.40 -2.93 10.47
N GLU A 54 -18.25 -4.07 9.80
CA GLU A 54 -18.90 -5.35 10.14
C GLU A 54 -17.80 -6.38 10.49
N PRO A 55 -17.53 -6.62 11.77
CA PRO A 55 -16.41 -7.44 12.20
C PRO A 55 -16.76 -8.94 12.20
N PHE A 56 -15.80 -9.81 11.79
CA PHE A 56 -15.93 -11.28 11.79
C PHE A 56 -14.88 -12.02 12.63
N CYS A 57 -14.00 -11.30 13.29
CA CYS A 57 -13.09 -11.74 14.33
C CYS A 57 -12.76 -10.54 15.23
N GLU A 58 -12.32 -10.75 16.46
CA GLU A 58 -11.99 -9.64 17.37
C GLU A 58 -10.77 -8.87 16.89
N THR A 59 -9.74 -9.60 16.47
CA THR A 59 -8.48 -9.06 15.95
C THR A 59 -8.10 -9.77 14.66
N ALA A 60 -7.20 -9.17 13.88
CA ALA A 60 -6.62 -9.76 12.68
C ALA A 60 -6.11 -11.18 12.96
N LEU A 61 -6.49 -12.16 12.13
CA LEU A 61 -6.26 -13.59 12.39
C LEU A 61 -4.77 -13.95 12.48
N ARG A 62 -3.89 -13.19 11.81
CA ARG A 62 -2.43 -13.38 11.92
C ARG A 62 -1.89 -13.02 13.29
N LEU A 63 -2.55 -12.12 14.01
CA LEU A 63 -2.12 -11.68 15.34
C LEU A 63 -2.61 -12.61 16.45
N ASP A 64 -3.56 -13.50 16.16
CA ASP A 64 -4.04 -14.52 17.09
C ASP A 64 -3.28 -15.84 16.91
N SER A 65 -2.36 -16.13 17.82
CA SER A 65 -1.53 -17.34 17.79
C SER A 65 -2.32 -18.65 17.96
N GLN A 66 -3.58 -18.60 18.36
CA GLN A 66 -4.45 -19.77 18.50
C GLN A 66 -5.08 -20.16 17.16
N ILE A 67 -5.18 -19.23 16.23
CA ILE A 67 -5.74 -19.48 14.89
C ILE A 67 -4.68 -20.13 14.00
N LYS A 68 -4.95 -21.38 13.61
CA LYS A 68 -4.08 -22.16 12.70
C LYS A 68 -4.57 -22.14 11.26
N ASP A 69 -5.89 -22.06 11.08
CA ASP A 69 -6.54 -22.00 9.78
C ASP A 69 -7.56 -20.86 9.76
N PRO A 70 -7.32 -19.81 8.97
CA PRO A 70 -8.23 -18.67 8.85
C PRO A 70 -9.49 -18.97 8.01
N THR A 71 -9.51 -20.07 7.26
CA THR A 71 -10.57 -20.40 6.30
C THR A 71 -11.98 -20.43 6.93
N PRO A 72 -12.19 -21.07 8.11
CA PRO A 72 -13.52 -21.10 8.73
C PRO A 72 -14.09 -19.69 9.02
N HIS A 73 -13.26 -18.75 9.46
CA HIS A 73 -13.69 -17.36 9.69
C HIS A 73 -14.11 -16.67 8.39
N HIS A 74 -13.36 -16.87 7.30
CA HIS A 74 -13.75 -16.34 5.99
C HIS A 74 -15.05 -16.94 5.49
N ILE A 75 -15.29 -18.25 5.66
CA ILE A 75 -16.54 -18.90 5.26
C ILE A 75 -17.75 -18.27 5.98
N VAL A 76 -17.65 -18.04 7.30
CA VAL A 76 -18.73 -17.39 8.09
C VAL A 76 -18.96 -15.97 7.61
N MET A 77 -17.91 -15.19 7.36
CA MET A 77 -18.03 -13.85 6.80
C MET A 77 -18.72 -13.88 5.43
N LEU A 78 -18.28 -14.75 4.54
CA LEU A 78 -18.80 -14.82 3.18
C LEU A 78 -20.27 -15.27 3.13
N ASP A 79 -20.69 -16.18 4.01
CA ASP A 79 -22.11 -16.56 4.13
C ASP A 79 -22.96 -15.40 4.64
N SER A 80 -22.47 -14.62 5.61
CA SER A 80 -23.13 -13.40 6.08
C SER A 80 -23.26 -12.35 4.96
N VAL A 81 -22.20 -12.15 4.18
CA VAL A 81 -22.21 -11.26 2.99
C VAL A 81 -23.28 -11.73 2.00
N ARG A 82 -23.32 -13.04 1.69
CA ARG A 82 -24.32 -13.64 0.80
C ARG A 82 -25.75 -13.40 1.30
N ALA A 83 -26.02 -13.62 2.58
CA ALA A 83 -27.34 -13.44 3.17
C ALA A 83 -27.83 -11.97 3.11
N ARG A 84 -26.90 -11.01 3.06
CA ARG A 84 -27.17 -9.57 3.03
C ARG A 84 -26.91 -8.92 1.68
N ALA A 85 -26.63 -9.70 0.63
CA ALA A 85 -26.23 -9.18 -0.67
C ALA A 85 -27.23 -8.15 -1.24
N ASP A 86 -28.53 -8.29 -0.94
CA ASP A 86 -29.58 -7.37 -1.40
C ASP A 86 -29.57 -5.97 -0.75
N GLU A 87 -28.79 -5.78 0.31
CA GLU A 87 -28.62 -4.47 0.94
C GLU A 87 -27.71 -3.55 0.11
N PHE A 88 -26.90 -4.10 -0.82
CA PHE A 88 -25.84 -3.39 -1.54
C PHE A 88 -26.15 -3.25 -3.04
N ASP A 89 -25.75 -2.12 -3.58
CA ASP A 89 -25.76 -1.88 -5.02
C ASP A 89 -24.62 -2.66 -5.71
N VAL A 90 -23.46 -2.77 -5.02
CA VAL A 90 -22.23 -3.46 -5.49
C VAL A 90 -21.55 -4.15 -4.34
N LEU A 91 -21.01 -5.34 -4.59
CA LEU A 91 -20.17 -6.09 -3.67
C LEU A 91 -18.77 -6.25 -4.28
N HIS A 92 -17.76 -5.70 -3.62
CA HIS A 92 -16.36 -5.76 -4.05
C HIS A 92 -15.54 -6.67 -3.13
N PHE A 93 -15.07 -7.76 -3.69
CA PHE A 93 -14.32 -8.80 -2.98
C PHE A 93 -12.82 -8.65 -3.18
N HIS A 94 -12.05 -8.87 -2.08
CA HIS A 94 -10.59 -8.86 -2.04
C HIS A 94 -10.02 -10.15 -1.43
N VAL A 95 -10.82 -11.21 -1.40
CA VAL A 95 -10.54 -12.49 -0.75
C VAL A 95 -10.22 -13.61 -1.75
N ASP A 96 -9.53 -13.25 -2.82
CA ASP A 96 -9.18 -14.15 -3.94
C ASP A 96 -10.42 -14.90 -4.46
N VAL A 97 -10.41 -16.23 -4.46
CA VAL A 97 -11.44 -17.09 -5.07
C VAL A 97 -12.47 -17.66 -4.10
N LEU A 98 -12.32 -17.41 -2.78
CA LEU A 98 -13.12 -18.09 -1.74
C LEU A 98 -14.63 -17.87 -1.87
N HIS A 99 -15.08 -16.75 -2.41
CA HIS A 99 -16.47 -16.35 -2.52
C HIS A 99 -17.16 -16.86 -3.80
N TYR A 100 -16.43 -17.34 -4.81
CA TYR A 100 -16.99 -17.69 -6.13
C TYR A 100 -18.21 -18.61 -6.07
N PRO A 101 -18.23 -19.71 -5.29
CA PRO A 101 -19.40 -20.57 -5.19
C PRO A 101 -20.63 -19.89 -4.59
N LEU A 102 -20.43 -18.84 -3.80
CA LEU A 102 -21.49 -18.20 -2.99
C LEU A 102 -22.18 -17.02 -3.70
N ILE A 103 -21.61 -16.52 -4.80
CA ILE A 103 -22.09 -15.29 -5.46
C ILE A 103 -22.90 -15.53 -6.73
N ARG A 104 -23.14 -16.78 -7.14
CA ARG A 104 -23.78 -17.14 -8.43
C ARG A 104 -25.10 -16.41 -8.69
N ASP A 105 -25.91 -16.19 -7.65
CA ASP A 105 -27.22 -15.57 -7.79
C ASP A 105 -27.17 -14.04 -7.94
N PHE A 106 -26.00 -13.41 -7.72
CA PHE A 106 -25.82 -11.96 -7.78
C PHE A 106 -24.45 -11.56 -8.37
N VAL A 107 -23.86 -12.44 -9.19
CA VAL A 107 -22.55 -12.23 -9.83
C VAL A 107 -22.50 -10.97 -10.68
N ASP A 108 -23.62 -10.58 -11.25
CA ASP A 108 -23.79 -9.41 -12.13
C ASP A 108 -23.58 -8.06 -11.43
N ARG A 109 -23.58 -8.02 -10.10
CA ARG A 109 -23.29 -6.83 -9.29
C ARG A 109 -22.09 -7.03 -8.36
N THR A 110 -21.26 -8.01 -8.66
CA THR A 110 -20.01 -8.25 -7.93
C THR A 110 -18.81 -7.85 -8.76
N VAL A 111 -17.72 -7.58 -8.08
CA VAL A 111 -16.39 -7.46 -8.68
C VAL A 111 -15.36 -8.03 -7.72
N THR A 112 -14.32 -8.65 -8.25
CA THR A 112 -13.21 -9.18 -7.46
C THR A 112 -11.90 -8.55 -7.93
N THR A 113 -11.18 -7.90 -7.02
CA THR A 113 -9.80 -7.48 -7.32
C THR A 113 -8.83 -8.59 -6.93
N MET A 114 -8.04 -9.01 -7.91
CA MET A 114 -6.98 -9.99 -7.71
C MET A 114 -5.70 -9.29 -7.27
N HIS A 115 -5.27 -9.49 -6.02
CA HIS A 115 -4.09 -8.81 -5.45
C HIS A 115 -2.80 -9.61 -5.55
N GLY A 116 -2.91 -10.94 -5.69
CA GLY A 116 -1.80 -11.87 -5.69
C GLY A 116 -1.36 -12.33 -7.08
N ARG A 117 -0.48 -13.33 -7.07
CA ARG A 117 -0.01 -14.00 -8.29
C ARG A 117 -1.10 -14.93 -8.85
N LEU A 118 -1.15 -15.02 -10.18
CA LEU A 118 -2.15 -15.80 -10.90
C LEU A 118 -1.52 -16.83 -11.87
N ASP A 119 -0.21 -16.99 -11.79
CA ASP A 119 0.57 -17.91 -12.63
C ASP A 119 0.61 -19.35 -12.12
N LEU A 120 -0.09 -19.63 -11.01
CA LEU A 120 -0.21 -20.97 -10.43
C LEU A 120 -1.28 -21.80 -11.19
N GLU A 121 -1.02 -23.08 -11.42
CA GLU A 121 -1.91 -23.97 -12.20
C GLU A 121 -3.29 -24.14 -11.56
N GLU A 122 -3.35 -24.22 -10.21
CA GLU A 122 -4.60 -24.32 -9.45
C GLU A 122 -5.53 -23.09 -9.67
N GLN A 123 -4.97 -21.92 -9.95
CA GLN A 123 -5.77 -20.73 -10.28
C GLN A 123 -6.58 -20.92 -11.58
N ARG A 124 -5.99 -21.56 -12.57
CA ARG A 124 -6.68 -21.85 -13.84
C ARG A 124 -7.91 -22.72 -13.67
N HIS A 125 -7.84 -23.73 -12.79
CA HIS A 125 -8.96 -24.62 -12.49
C HIS A 125 -10.18 -23.85 -11.98
N VAL A 126 -9.98 -23.02 -10.96
CA VAL A 126 -11.09 -22.29 -10.34
C VAL A 126 -11.69 -21.26 -11.31
N HIS A 127 -10.86 -20.51 -12.02
CA HIS A 127 -11.35 -19.51 -12.98
C HIS A 127 -12.07 -20.14 -14.19
N SER A 128 -11.68 -21.35 -14.60
CA SER A 128 -12.39 -22.10 -15.63
C SER A 128 -13.75 -22.60 -15.16
N ALA A 129 -13.90 -22.90 -13.87
CA ALA A 129 -15.17 -23.34 -13.28
C ALA A 129 -16.15 -22.18 -13.01
N PHE A 130 -15.64 -20.93 -12.95
CA PHE A 130 -16.41 -19.71 -12.68
C PHE A 130 -16.08 -18.61 -13.72
N PRO A 131 -16.36 -18.84 -15.01
CA PRO A 131 -15.93 -17.95 -16.10
C PRO A 131 -16.70 -16.62 -16.15
N ASP A 132 -17.79 -16.51 -15.41
CA ASP A 132 -18.69 -15.35 -15.34
C ASP A 132 -18.33 -14.35 -14.24
N VAL A 133 -17.43 -14.70 -13.29
CA VAL A 133 -17.04 -13.81 -12.20
C VAL A 133 -16.27 -12.60 -12.73
N PRO A 134 -16.75 -11.37 -12.51
CA PRO A 134 -16.07 -10.15 -12.97
C PRO A 134 -14.80 -9.90 -12.15
N LEU A 135 -13.66 -9.78 -12.85
CA LEU A 135 -12.34 -9.61 -12.24
C LEU A 135 -11.72 -8.25 -12.60
N VAL A 136 -11.03 -7.67 -11.65
CA VAL A 136 -10.15 -6.52 -11.87
C VAL A 136 -8.72 -6.95 -11.55
N SER A 137 -7.84 -6.73 -12.53
CA SER A 137 -6.40 -6.89 -12.35
C SER A 137 -5.77 -5.62 -11.80
N ILE A 138 -4.61 -5.75 -11.17
CA ILE A 138 -3.83 -4.63 -10.65
C ILE A 138 -2.67 -4.24 -11.58
N SER A 139 -2.50 -4.97 -12.68
CA SER A 139 -1.63 -4.64 -13.81
C SER A 139 -2.10 -5.39 -15.05
N ASP A 140 -1.69 -4.94 -16.22
CA ASP A 140 -1.95 -5.68 -17.47
C ASP A 140 -1.07 -6.93 -17.58
N ASP A 141 0.11 -6.91 -16.96
CA ASP A 141 0.98 -8.08 -16.87
C ASP A 141 0.32 -9.22 -16.11
N GLN A 142 -0.34 -8.93 -14.99
CA GLN A 142 -1.03 -9.94 -14.18
C GLN A 142 -2.06 -10.73 -14.98
N ARG A 143 -2.74 -10.08 -15.95
CA ARG A 143 -3.76 -10.71 -16.81
C ARG A 143 -3.18 -11.76 -17.78
N LYS A 144 -1.89 -11.65 -18.14
CA LYS A 144 -1.24 -12.56 -19.09
C LYS A 144 -1.28 -14.01 -18.64
N SER A 145 -1.30 -14.26 -17.32
CA SER A 145 -1.38 -15.61 -16.77
C SER A 145 -2.76 -16.26 -16.98
N MET A 146 -3.83 -15.45 -17.11
CA MET A 146 -5.20 -15.93 -17.27
C MET A 146 -5.97 -15.09 -18.32
N PRO A 147 -5.59 -15.13 -19.59
CA PRO A 147 -6.16 -14.26 -20.63
C PRO A 147 -7.64 -14.51 -20.91
N SER A 148 -8.17 -15.68 -20.55
CA SER A 148 -9.59 -16.06 -20.75
C SER A 148 -10.50 -15.74 -19.56
N ALA A 149 -9.99 -15.22 -18.46
CA ALA A 149 -10.81 -14.82 -17.32
C ALA A 149 -11.66 -13.58 -17.66
N ASN A 150 -12.77 -13.41 -16.94
CA ASN A 150 -13.71 -12.29 -17.17
C ASN A 150 -13.17 -10.97 -16.62
N TRP A 151 -12.15 -10.42 -17.25
CA TRP A 151 -11.53 -9.14 -16.88
C TRP A 151 -12.41 -7.97 -17.27
N VAL A 152 -12.99 -7.28 -16.29
CA VAL A 152 -13.80 -6.06 -16.48
C VAL A 152 -12.98 -4.78 -16.43
N GLY A 153 -11.71 -4.86 -15.99
CA GLY A 153 -10.79 -3.72 -15.99
C GLY A 153 -9.42 -4.06 -15.41
N THR A 154 -8.49 -3.11 -15.57
CA THR A 154 -7.21 -3.04 -14.86
C THR A 154 -7.21 -1.76 -14.03
N VAL A 155 -7.00 -1.86 -12.72
CA VAL A 155 -6.88 -0.71 -11.83
C VAL A 155 -5.56 -0.80 -11.05
N HIS A 156 -4.58 -0.02 -11.45
CA HIS A 156 -3.32 0.08 -10.72
C HIS A 156 -3.56 0.58 -9.31
N HIS A 157 -2.84 0.03 -8.33
CA HIS A 157 -2.90 0.52 -6.96
C HIS A 157 -2.54 2.00 -6.85
N GLY A 158 -2.99 2.62 -5.77
CA GLY A 158 -2.69 3.99 -5.44
C GLY A 158 -2.65 4.22 -3.93
N LEU A 159 -2.06 5.34 -3.55
CA LEU A 159 -1.88 5.75 -2.17
C LEU A 159 -2.52 7.11 -1.93
N PRO A 160 -2.92 7.45 -0.69
CA PRO A 160 -3.21 8.82 -0.31
C PRO A 160 -2.02 9.73 -0.62
N PRO A 161 -2.21 10.90 -1.26
CA PRO A 161 -1.10 11.77 -1.69
C PRO A 161 -0.24 12.28 -0.53
N ASP A 162 -0.83 12.39 0.66
CA ASP A 162 -0.22 12.88 1.89
C ASP A 162 0.29 11.77 2.82
N LEU A 163 0.15 10.49 2.43
CA LEU A 163 0.59 9.35 3.23
C LEU A 163 2.09 9.39 3.53
N LEU A 164 2.89 9.72 2.52
CA LEU A 164 4.34 9.75 2.60
C LEU A 164 4.87 11.14 2.24
N PRO A 165 5.75 11.73 3.08
CA PRO A 165 6.28 13.06 2.85
C PRO A 165 7.18 13.10 1.61
N PHE A 166 7.05 14.15 0.81
CA PHE A 166 7.93 14.42 -0.30
C PHE A 166 9.29 14.95 0.18
N HIS A 167 10.37 14.36 -0.30
CA HIS A 167 11.75 14.75 -0.01
C HIS A 167 12.45 15.21 -1.30
N PRO A 168 12.46 16.52 -1.62
CA PRO A 168 13.07 17.02 -2.85
C PRO A 168 14.59 16.82 -2.90
N ILE A 169 15.21 16.76 -1.73
CA ILE A 169 16.65 16.52 -1.57
C ILE A 169 16.82 15.37 -0.57
N PRO A 170 17.44 14.26 -0.94
CA PRO A 170 17.73 13.18 0.00
C PRO A 170 18.78 13.67 1.02
N SER A 171 18.62 13.32 2.28
CA SER A 171 19.61 13.62 3.31
C SER A 171 20.56 12.45 3.59
N GLY A 172 20.25 11.27 3.06
CA GLY A 172 21.08 10.07 3.14
C GLY A 172 21.91 9.81 1.88
N ASP A 173 22.96 9.05 2.05
CA ASP A 173 23.89 8.62 0.99
C ASP A 173 23.79 7.10 0.74
N TYR A 174 22.56 6.56 0.79
CA TYR A 174 22.31 5.13 0.69
C TYR A 174 21.25 4.78 -0.35
N LEU A 175 21.37 3.57 -0.90
CA LEU A 175 20.31 2.89 -1.64
C LEU A 175 19.37 2.20 -0.65
N ALA A 176 18.07 2.23 -0.89
CA ALA A 176 17.10 1.52 -0.09
C ALA A 176 16.72 0.19 -0.73
N TYR A 177 16.55 -0.85 0.08
CA TYR A 177 15.79 -2.04 -0.24
C TYR A 177 14.64 -2.12 0.77
N LEU A 178 13.41 -2.26 0.28
CA LEU A 178 12.22 -2.36 1.13
C LEU A 178 11.33 -3.50 0.64
N GLY A 179 11.07 -4.50 1.52
CA GLY A 179 10.23 -5.62 1.12
C GLY A 179 10.24 -6.78 2.10
N ARG A 180 10.20 -7.99 1.57
CA ARG A 180 10.36 -9.25 2.29
C ARG A 180 11.71 -9.87 1.93
N ILE A 181 12.34 -10.53 2.87
CA ILE A 181 13.52 -11.37 2.59
C ILE A 181 13.02 -12.67 1.95
N ALA A 182 12.98 -12.68 0.63
CA ALA A 182 12.58 -13.84 -0.16
C ALA A 182 13.38 -13.88 -1.47
N PRO A 183 13.74 -15.07 -2.00
CA PRO A 183 14.58 -15.20 -3.20
C PRO A 183 14.05 -14.41 -4.40
N GLU A 184 12.74 -14.47 -4.62
CA GLU A 184 12.07 -13.78 -5.74
C GLU A 184 12.11 -12.25 -5.61
N LYS A 185 12.30 -11.71 -4.39
CA LYS A 185 12.43 -10.25 -4.16
C LYS A 185 13.86 -9.74 -4.35
N GLY A 186 14.85 -10.60 -4.44
CA GLY A 186 16.24 -10.29 -4.80
C GLY A 186 17.02 -9.46 -3.79
N PRO A 187 16.95 -9.73 -2.47
CA PRO A 187 17.81 -9.04 -1.49
C PRO A 187 19.30 -9.30 -1.74
N ASP A 188 19.69 -10.49 -2.19
CA ASP A 188 21.04 -10.86 -2.62
C ASP A 188 21.50 -10.00 -3.80
N ARG A 189 20.66 -9.82 -4.82
CA ARG A 189 20.95 -8.96 -5.97
C ARG A 189 21.08 -7.48 -5.56
N ALA A 190 20.27 -7.01 -4.60
CA ALA A 190 20.38 -5.66 -4.08
C ALA A 190 21.74 -5.42 -3.41
N ILE A 191 22.26 -6.40 -2.65
CA ILE A 191 23.58 -6.39 -2.03
C ILE A 191 24.65 -6.33 -3.12
N GLU A 192 24.58 -7.21 -4.14
CA GLU A 192 25.54 -7.23 -5.23
C GLU A 192 25.55 -5.93 -6.04
N ILE A 193 24.37 -5.36 -6.38
CA ILE A 193 24.25 -4.09 -7.08
C ILE A 193 24.93 -2.97 -6.29
N SER A 194 24.63 -2.84 -5.00
CA SER A 194 25.20 -1.80 -4.15
C SER A 194 26.71 -1.90 -4.03
N THR A 195 27.22 -3.12 -3.89
CA THR A 195 28.66 -3.40 -3.79
C THR A 195 29.38 -3.06 -5.10
N ARG A 196 28.84 -3.49 -6.26
CA ARG A 196 29.42 -3.14 -7.58
C ARG A 196 29.36 -1.65 -7.90
N ALA A 197 28.33 -0.96 -7.40
CA ALA A 197 28.20 0.48 -7.56
C ALA A 197 29.12 1.28 -6.62
N GLY A 198 29.64 0.66 -5.55
CA GLY A 198 30.39 1.32 -4.48
C GLY A 198 29.48 2.18 -3.60
N ALA A 199 28.19 1.83 -3.46
CA ALA A 199 27.18 2.59 -2.73
C ALA A 199 26.79 1.87 -1.43
N LYS A 200 26.35 2.63 -0.43
CA LYS A 200 25.76 2.06 0.79
C LYS A 200 24.35 1.51 0.49
N LEU A 201 23.99 0.43 1.13
CA LEU A 201 22.67 -0.17 1.07
C LEU A 201 22.05 -0.28 2.48
N LYS A 202 20.85 0.25 2.65
CA LYS A 202 20.03 -0.04 3.82
C LYS A 202 18.86 -0.95 3.42
N MET A 203 18.74 -2.06 4.13
CA MET A 203 17.72 -3.07 3.88
C MET A 203 16.69 -3.05 5.00
N ALA A 204 15.51 -2.54 4.72
CA ALA A 204 14.35 -2.65 5.61
C ALA A 204 13.47 -3.79 5.12
N ALA A 205 13.41 -4.90 5.89
CA ALA A 205 12.75 -6.08 5.38
C ALA A 205 12.19 -6.99 6.47
N LYS A 206 11.02 -7.57 6.18
CA LYS A 206 10.43 -8.62 6.99
C LYS A 206 11.08 -9.97 6.66
N ILE A 207 11.31 -10.78 7.70
CA ILE A 207 11.74 -12.17 7.59
C ILE A 207 10.56 -13.05 7.98
N ASP A 208 9.85 -13.61 6.99
CA ASP A 208 8.79 -14.57 7.23
C ASP A 208 9.37 -15.92 7.66
N GLU A 209 8.59 -16.71 8.39
CA GLU A 209 9.03 -18.03 8.84
C GLU A 209 9.38 -18.96 7.66
N ALA A 210 8.62 -18.88 6.58
CA ALA A 210 8.90 -19.63 5.36
C ALA A 210 10.25 -19.28 4.70
N ASP A 211 10.72 -18.02 4.88
CA ASP A 211 11.96 -17.52 4.28
C ASP A 211 13.13 -17.50 5.28
N ARG A 212 12.92 -17.94 6.52
CA ARG A 212 13.95 -17.92 7.58
C ARG A 212 15.22 -18.67 7.19
N ALA A 213 15.10 -19.82 6.55
CA ALA A 213 16.26 -20.59 6.09
C ALA A 213 17.09 -19.79 5.08
N TYR A 214 16.45 -19.12 4.14
CA TYR A 214 17.11 -18.25 3.16
C TYR A 214 17.83 -17.07 3.83
N TRP A 215 17.18 -16.43 4.82
CA TRP A 215 17.82 -15.40 5.62
C TRP A 215 19.10 -15.90 6.30
N GLU A 216 19.01 -16.99 7.08
CA GLU A 216 20.14 -17.49 7.89
C GLU A 216 21.29 -18.02 7.04
N THR A 217 20.99 -18.67 5.90
CA THR A 217 22.01 -19.35 5.09
C THR A 217 22.58 -18.52 3.95
N VAL A 218 21.87 -17.48 3.48
CA VAL A 218 22.26 -16.68 2.31
C VAL A 218 22.42 -15.19 2.67
N ILE A 219 21.35 -14.55 3.13
CA ILE A 219 21.33 -13.09 3.23
C ILE A 219 22.14 -12.60 4.44
N LYS A 220 21.99 -13.20 5.59
CA LYS A 220 22.70 -12.81 6.82
C LYS A 220 24.23 -12.92 6.68
N PRO A 221 24.79 -14.00 6.09
CA PRO A 221 26.23 -14.04 5.75
C PRO A 221 26.65 -12.93 4.80
N LEU A 222 25.87 -12.67 3.72
CA LEU A 222 26.18 -11.58 2.77
C LEU A 222 26.19 -10.20 3.46
N VAL A 223 25.21 -9.92 4.32
CA VAL A 223 25.20 -8.67 5.12
C VAL A 223 26.42 -8.56 6.01
N ALA A 224 26.88 -9.64 6.62
CA ALA A 224 28.07 -9.65 7.48
C ALA A 224 29.38 -9.49 6.70
N GLU A 225 29.46 -9.98 5.46
CA GLU A 225 30.62 -9.87 4.58
C GLU A 225 30.80 -8.45 3.99
N HIS A 226 29.71 -7.72 3.75
CA HIS A 226 29.73 -6.46 3.02
C HIS A 226 29.53 -5.27 3.94
N SER A 227 30.59 -4.55 4.28
CA SER A 227 30.58 -3.40 5.21
C SER A 227 29.74 -2.20 4.71
N ASN A 228 29.37 -2.17 3.43
CA ASN A 228 28.49 -1.16 2.84
C ASN A 228 27.00 -1.49 3.00
N VAL A 229 26.64 -2.64 3.60
CA VAL A 229 25.27 -3.12 3.75
C VAL A 229 24.84 -3.07 5.20
N GLU A 230 23.66 -2.50 5.46
CA GLU A 230 23.02 -2.41 6.78
C GLU A 230 21.63 -3.03 6.71
N TYR A 231 21.38 -4.08 7.51
CA TYR A 231 20.01 -4.57 7.74
C TYR A 231 19.41 -3.83 8.93
N VAL A 232 18.35 -3.05 8.69
CA VAL A 232 17.71 -2.18 9.70
C VAL A 232 16.48 -2.80 10.35
N GLY A 233 16.09 -4.02 9.95
CA GLY A 233 14.86 -4.66 10.42
C GLY A 233 13.63 -4.19 9.65
N GLU A 234 12.44 -4.34 10.25
CA GLU A 234 11.20 -3.84 9.66
C GLU A 234 11.03 -2.35 9.98
N VAL A 235 10.54 -1.59 9.00
CA VAL A 235 10.14 -0.19 9.19
C VAL A 235 8.61 -0.09 9.16
N ASN A 236 8.05 0.63 10.11
CA ASN A 236 6.63 0.92 10.16
C ASN A 236 6.26 2.11 9.25
N ASP A 237 4.97 2.40 9.10
CA ASP A 237 4.49 3.44 8.19
C ASP A 237 5.02 4.85 8.53
N ARG A 238 5.30 5.15 9.80
CA ARG A 238 5.84 6.45 10.23
C ARG A 238 7.32 6.61 9.85
N GLU A 239 8.05 5.51 9.84
CA GLU A 239 9.48 5.46 9.52
C GLU A 239 9.71 5.33 8.01
N LYS A 240 8.79 4.66 7.30
CA LYS A 240 8.90 4.38 5.87
C LYS A 240 9.12 5.62 5.03
N GLY A 241 8.39 6.71 5.31
CA GLY A 241 8.54 7.97 4.60
C GLY A 241 9.96 8.54 4.70
N SER A 242 10.55 8.54 5.89
CA SER A 242 11.93 8.98 6.10
C SER A 242 12.93 8.00 5.51
N PHE A 243 12.69 6.70 5.63
CA PHE A 243 13.56 5.65 5.09
C PHE A 243 13.65 5.74 3.56
N LEU A 244 12.52 5.83 2.86
CA LEU A 244 12.50 5.98 1.41
C LEU A 244 12.93 7.37 0.97
N GLY A 245 12.40 8.42 1.62
CA GLY A 245 12.63 9.81 1.21
C GLY A 245 14.09 10.26 1.32
N ASN A 246 14.84 9.73 2.26
CA ASN A 246 16.27 10.03 2.42
C ASN A 246 17.20 9.14 1.57
N ALA A 247 16.68 8.09 0.95
CA ALA A 247 17.46 7.26 0.04
C ALA A 247 17.74 7.97 -1.28
N THR A 248 18.89 7.66 -1.90
CA THR A 248 19.23 8.14 -3.25
C THR A 248 18.41 7.44 -4.31
N ALA A 249 18.13 6.15 -4.12
CA ALA A 249 17.21 5.36 -4.94
C ALA A 249 16.67 4.16 -4.16
N LEU A 250 15.52 3.62 -4.60
CA LEU A 250 15.05 2.30 -4.23
C LEU A 250 15.59 1.27 -5.21
N LEU A 251 16.17 0.15 -4.72
CA LEU A 251 16.47 -1.04 -5.51
C LEU A 251 15.30 -2.01 -5.48
N PHE A 252 14.84 -2.44 -6.65
CA PHE A 252 13.74 -3.40 -6.83
C PHE A 252 14.14 -4.50 -7.84
N PRO A 253 15.15 -5.33 -7.50
CA PRO A 253 15.75 -6.33 -8.40
C PRO A 253 15.02 -7.67 -8.31
N ILE A 254 13.70 -7.66 -8.53
CA ILE A 254 12.83 -8.82 -8.45
C ILE A 254 13.11 -9.83 -9.56
N ASP A 255 12.81 -11.11 -9.29
CA ASP A 255 12.96 -12.20 -10.26
C ASP A 255 11.68 -13.07 -10.32
N TRP A 256 10.57 -12.43 -10.54
CA TRP A 256 9.27 -13.07 -10.70
C TRP A 256 8.28 -12.08 -11.34
N PRO A 257 7.15 -12.56 -11.89
CA PRO A 257 6.10 -11.67 -12.43
C PRO A 257 5.35 -10.96 -11.30
N GLU A 258 5.96 -9.92 -10.73
CA GLU A 258 5.36 -9.11 -9.68
C GLU A 258 4.02 -8.54 -10.15
N PRO A 259 2.92 -8.77 -9.44
CA PRO A 259 1.62 -8.27 -9.86
C PRO A 259 1.51 -6.75 -9.90
N PHE A 260 2.19 -6.02 -8.97
CA PHE A 260 2.19 -4.56 -8.98
C PHE A 260 3.45 -3.92 -8.36
N GLY A 261 3.83 -4.31 -7.13
CA GLY A 261 4.98 -3.72 -6.43
C GLY A 261 4.70 -2.35 -5.81
N ILE A 262 3.84 -2.29 -4.79
CA ILE A 262 3.44 -1.06 -4.07
C ILE A 262 4.64 -0.21 -3.64
N VAL A 263 5.75 -0.83 -3.26
CA VAL A 263 6.96 -0.13 -2.80
C VAL A 263 7.54 0.83 -3.84
N MET A 264 7.34 0.56 -5.13
CA MET A 264 7.77 1.47 -6.20
C MET A 264 7.01 2.80 -6.13
N ILE A 265 5.70 2.74 -5.97
CA ILE A 265 4.87 3.95 -5.86
C ILE A 265 5.05 4.64 -4.50
N GLU A 266 5.38 3.92 -3.44
CA GLU A 266 5.78 4.49 -2.14
C GLU A 266 7.09 5.30 -2.27
N ALA A 267 8.09 4.76 -2.97
CA ALA A 267 9.31 5.50 -3.27
C ALA A 267 9.04 6.74 -4.13
N MET A 268 8.26 6.60 -5.21
CA MET A 268 7.90 7.74 -6.06
C MET A 268 7.09 8.81 -5.30
N ALA A 269 6.24 8.42 -4.34
CA ALA A 269 5.53 9.35 -3.46
C ALA A 269 6.49 10.18 -2.61
N CYS A 270 7.61 9.61 -2.17
CA CYS A 270 8.68 10.34 -1.50
C CYS A 270 9.57 11.15 -2.46
N GLY A 271 9.37 11.05 -3.78
CA GLY A 271 10.25 11.60 -4.81
C GLY A 271 11.52 10.76 -5.05
N THR A 272 11.59 9.56 -4.50
CA THR A 272 12.76 8.69 -4.61
C THR A 272 12.68 7.87 -5.90
N PRO A 273 13.67 7.99 -6.81
CA PRO A 273 13.68 7.21 -8.03
C PRO A 273 13.92 5.72 -7.75
N VAL A 274 13.45 4.86 -8.66
CA VAL A 274 13.51 3.41 -8.52
C VAL A 274 14.44 2.82 -9.58
N ILE A 275 15.28 1.86 -9.21
CA ILE A 275 16.01 1.00 -10.13
C ILE A 275 15.38 -0.38 -10.03
N ALA A 276 14.65 -0.78 -11.07
CA ALA A 276 13.87 -2.01 -11.08
C ALA A 276 14.28 -2.95 -12.23
N TYR A 277 14.25 -4.25 -11.95
CA TYR A 277 14.34 -5.23 -13.04
C TYR A 277 13.08 -5.21 -13.89
N ARG A 278 13.26 -5.44 -15.20
CA ARG A 278 12.18 -5.50 -16.19
C ARG A 278 11.42 -6.81 -16.07
N ALA A 279 10.58 -6.94 -15.03
CA ALA A 279 9.81 -8.13 -14.74
C ALA A 279 8.40 -7.79 -14.26
N GLY A 280 7.39 -8.60 -14.65
CA GLY A 280 6.00 -8.38 -14.22
C GLY A 280 5.50 -6.98 -14.57
N SER A 281 4.90 -6.34 -13.60
CA SER A 281 4.30 -4.99 -13.74
C SER A 281 5.30 -3.84 -13.79
N THR A 282 6.61 -4.06 -13.55
CA THR A 282 7.57 -2.95 -13.45
C THR A 282 7.57 -2.02 -14.67
N PRO A 283 7.46 -2.53 -15.96
CA PRO A 283 7.37 -1.64 -17.12
C PRO A 283 6.08 -0.84 -17.21
N GLU A 284 5.02 -1.25 -16.49
CA GLU A 284 3.75 -0.50 -16.44
C GLU A 284 3.79 0.58 -15.36
N VAL A 285 4.45 0.29 -14.23
CA VAL A 285 4.51 1.20 -13.08
C VAL A 285 5.58 2.27 -13.29
N MET A 286 6.70 1.92 -13.90
CA MET A 286 7.84 2.81 -14.09
C MET A 286 7.78 3.56 -15.43
N ASP A 287 8.13 4.86 -15.39
CA ASP A 287 8.45 5.65 -16.57
C ASP A 287 9.99 5.70 -16.68
N ASP A 288 10.59 4.85 -17.55
CA ASP A 288 12.03 4.69 -17.69
C ASP A 288 12.72 6.01 -18.06
N GLY A 289 13.79 6.36 -17.34
CA GLY A 289 14.50 7.64 -17.49
C GLY A 289 13.79 8.85 -16.87
N LEU A 290 12.61 8.66 -16.25
CA LEU A 290 11.83 9.72 -15.59
C LEU A 290 11.57 9.43 -14.11
N SER A 291 10.92 8.29 -13.80
CA SER A 291 10.66 7.87 -12.41
C SER A 291 11.74 6.94 -11.85
N GLY A 292 12.65 6.50 -12.69
CA GLY A 292 13.74 5.58 -12.36
C GLY A 292 14.36 4.99 -13.61
N TYR A 293 15.01 3.83 -13.45
CA TYR A 293 15.59 3.06 -14.56
C TYR A 293 15.08 1.62 -14.53
N LEU A 294 14.67 1.13 -15.70
CA LEU A 294 14.37 -0.28 -15.94
C LEU A 294 15.63 -0.95 -16.49
N VAL A 295 16.08 -2.01 -15.83
CA VAL A 295 17.33 -2.72 -16.11
C VAL A 295 17.09 -4.22 -16.19
N ASP A 296 18.00 -4.94 -16.82
CA ASP A 296 17.83 -6.38 -17.03
C ASP A 296 18.75 -7.23 -16.14
N ASP A 297 19.83 -6.64 -15.59
CA ASP A 297 20.79 -7.36 -14.74
C ASP A 297 21.49 -6.47 -13.70
N VAL A 298 22.30 -7.10 -12.85
CA VAL A 298 23.09 -6.44 -11.79
C VAL A 298 24.06 -5.39 -12.37
N SER A 299 24.66 -5.64 -13.54
CA SER A 299 25.65 -4.74 -14.13
C SER A 299 24.98 -3.45 -14.63
N GLU A 300 23.85 -3.58 -15.30
CA GLU A 300 23.03 -2.43 -15.73
C GLU A 300 22.52 -1.64 -14.53
N ALA A 301 22.04 -2.36 -13.47
CA ALA A 301 21.60 -1.73 -12.25
C ALA A 301 22.72 -0.92 -11.57
N ALA A 302 23.92 -1.47 -11.47
CA ALA A 302 25.07 -0.75 -10.91
C ALA A 302 25.46 0.48 -11.75
N LEU A 303 25.31 0.43 -13.08
CA LEU A 303 25.49 1.60 -13.94
C LEU A 303 24.35 2.62 -13.77
N ALA A 304 23.12 2.17 -13.54
CA ALA A 304 21.97 3.03 -13.28
C ALA A 304 22.16 3.80 -11.96
N VAL A 305 22.68 3.16 -10.90
CA VAL A 305 23.03 3.84 -9.63
C VAL A 305 23.92 5.06 -9.87
N ARG A 306 24.96 4.96 -10.73
CA ARG A 306 25.88 6.06 -11.04
C ARG A 306 25.22 7.22 -11.80
N ARG A 307 24.04 7.00 -12.37
CA ARG A 307 23.30 8.01 -13.16
C ARG A 307 22.08 8.55 -12.42
N ILE A 308 21.81 8.04 -11.21
CA ILE A 308 20.54 8.32 -10.51
C ILE A 308 20.35 9.80 -10.19
N GLU A 309 21.45 10.53 -9.94
CA GLU A 309 21.44 11.97 -9.66
C GLU A 309 20.94 12.84 -10.83
N ARG A 310 20.85 12.26 -12.05
CA ARG A 310 20.30 12.95 -13.22
C ARG A 310 18.80 13.05 -13.19
N LEU A 311 18.14 12.26 -12.33
CA LEU A 311 16.68 12.25 -12.21
C LEU A 311 16.22 13.33 -11.24
N ASP A 312 15.25 14.11 -11.69
CA ASP A 312 14.61 15.16 -10.90
C ASP A 312 13.52 14.56 -9.98
N ARG A 313 13.72 14.62 -8.68
CA ARG A 313 12.80 14.08 -7.68
C ARG A 313 11.41 14.73 -7.73
N ILE A 314 11.31 15.99 -8.16
CA ILE A 314 10.01 16.65 -8.39
C ILE A 314 9.26 15.94 -9.51
N LYS A 315 9.95 15.57 -10.59
CA LYS A 315 9.34 14.81 -11.70
C LYS A 315 8.97 13.39 -11.30
N VAL A 316 9.80 12.74 -10.46
CA VAL A 316 9.48 11.41 -9.89
C VAL A 316 8.17 11.50 -9.08
N ARG A 317 8.06 12.48 -8.18
CA ARG A 317 6.83 12.74 -7.41
C ARG A 317 5.63 13.03 -8.32
N ALA A 318 5.80 13.84 -9.35
CA ALA A 318 4.76 14.15 -10.31
C ALA A 318 4.24 12.91 -11.08
N CYS A 319 5.09 11.90 -11.32
CA CYS A 319 4.65 10.60 -11.89
C CYS A 319 3.69 9.89 -10.94
N PHE A 320 4.01 9.85 -9.64
CA PHE A 320 3.11 9.30 -8.62
C PHE A 320 1.77 10.04 -8.60
N GLU A 321 1.79 11.36 -8.47
CA GLU A 321 0.58 12.20 -8.35
C GLU A 321 -0.35 12.07 -9.56
N ARG A 322 0.22 11.95 -10.76
CA ARG A 322 -0.56 11.76 -11.99
C ARG A 322 -1.22 10.38 -12.08
N ARG A 323 -0.55 9.33 -11.60
CA ARG A 323 -0.90 7.94 -11.94
C ARG A 323 -1.35 7.08 -10.77
N PHE A 324 -0.94 7.39 -9.54
CA PHE A 324 -1.03 6.44 -8.43
C PHE A 324 -1.64 7.03 -7.16
N THR A 325 -2.53 8.03 -7.30
CA THR A 325 -3.29 8.54 -6.17
C THR A 325 -4.55 7.73 -5.91
N ILE A 326 -4.96 7.60 -4.66
CA ILE A 326 -6.14 6.83 -4.26
C ILE A 326 -7.44 7.43 -4.84
N GLU A 327 -7.48 8.74 -5.07
CA GLU A 327 -8.63 9.42 -5.70
C GLU A 327 -8.85 8.93 -7.14
N ARG A 328 -7.75 8.68 -7.88
CA ARG A 328 -7.84 8.08 -9.22
C ARG A 328 -8.36 6.66 -9.13
N VAL A 329 -7.80 5.84 -8.24
CA VAL A 329 -8.20 4.45 -8.02
C VAL A 329 -9.69 4.35 -7.73
N ALA A 330 -10.19 5.13 -6.78
CA ALA A 330 -11.60 5.11 -6.42
C ALA A 330 -12.51 5.53 -7.59
N ARG A 331 -12.12 6.55 -8.38
CA ARG A 331 -12.88 6.94 -9.58
C ARG A 331 -12.93 5.81 -10.62
N GLU A 332 -11.83 5.09 -10.83
CA GLU A 332 -11.79 3.95 -11.77
C GLU A 332 -12.68 2.81 -11.29
N TYR A 333 -12.65 2.46 -10.01
CA TYR A 333 -13.57 1.47 -9.44
C TYR A 333 -15.02 1.91 -9.53
N VAL A 334 -15.33 3.17 -9.24
CA VAL A 334 -16.70 3.71 -9.37
C VAL A 334 -17.21 3.60 -10.81
N ASN A 335 -16.35 3.79 -11.81
CA ASN A 335 -16.74 3.57 -13.21
C ASN A 335 -17.02 2.09 -13.47
N ILE A 336 -16.13 1.19 -13.03
CA ILE A 336 -16.37 -0.26 -13.14
C ILE A 336 -17.68 -0.65 -12.46
N TYR A 337 -17.95 -0.16 -11.25
CA TYR A 337 -19.18 -0.45 -10.52
C TYR A 337 -20.44 -0.03 -11.28
N ARG A 338 -20.38 1.11 -11.98
CA ARG A 338 -21.51 1.60 -12.80
C ARG A 338 -21.74 0.75 -14.05
N ASP A 339 -20.68 0.16 -14.58
CA ASP A 339 -20.72 -0.64 -15.80
C ASP A 339 -21.12 -2.10 -15.54
N LEU A 340 -21.21 -2.54 -14.28
CA LEU A 340 -21.68 -3.88 -13.92
C LEU A 340 -23.15 -4.05 -14.33
N PRO A 341 -23.56 -5.15 -14.98
CA PRO A 341 -24.90 -5.35 -15.50
C PRO A 341 -26.02 -5.26 -14.47
N GLY A 342 -25.75 -5.73 -13.24
CA GLY A 342 -26.71 -5.75 -12.13
C GLY A 342 -26.57 -4.59 -11.15
N ALA A 343 -25.71 -3.61 -11.42
CA ALA A 343 -25.49 -2.48 -10.50
C ALA A 343 -26.79 -1.69 -10.29
N ARG A 344 -27.23 -1.59 -9.04
CA ARG A 344 -28.44 -0.86 -8.65
C ARG A 344 -28.09 0.62 -8.45
N ILE A 345 -27.94 1.39 -9.53
CA ILE A 345 -27.61 2.81 -9.46
C ILE A 345 -28.87 3.60 -9.06
N THR A 346 -29.08 3.82 -7.79
CA THR A 346 -29.97 4.87 -7.33
C THR A 346 -29.29 6.21 -7.57
N ALA A 347 -29.86 7.01 -8.49
CA ALA A 347 -29.38 8.37 -8.71
C ALA A 347 -29.26 9.10 -7.35
N PRO A 348 -28.18 9.86 -7.10
CA PRO A 348 -28.04 10.60 -5.84
C PRO A 348 -29.29 11.47 -5.67
N ARG A 349 -30.05 11.26 -4.59
CA ARG A 349 -31.08 12.22 -4.17
C ARG A 349 -30.32 13.48 -3.80
N VAL A 350 -30.28 14.43 -4.73
CA VAL A 350 -29.89 15.81 -4.45
C VAL A 350 -30.88 16.33 -3.41
N ARG A 351 -30.50 16.30 -2.15
CA ARG A 351 -31.22 17.08 -1.12
C ARG A 351 -30.97 18.53 -1.47
N LEU A 352 -31.88 19.11 -2.25
CA LEU A 352 -31.98 20.55 -2.34
C LEU A 352 -32.18 21.06 -0.90
N PRO A 353 -31.39 22.03 -0.44
CA PRO A 353 -31.64 22.65 0.85
C PRO A 353 -33.05 23.26 0.77
N THR A 354 -33.94 22.80 1.66
CA THR A 354 -35.27 23.40 1.83
C THR A 354 -35.06 24.82 2.32
N GLY A 355 -34.98 25.75 1.37
CA GLY A 355 -34.91 27.17 1.67
C GLY A 355 -36.19 27.59 2.39
N ARG A 356 -36.07 27.98 3.65
CA ARG A 356 -37.07 28.79 4.33
C ARG A 356 -37.24 30.08 3.53
N ARG A 357 -38.39 30.23 2.88
CA ARG A 357 -38.79 31.53 2.35
C ARG A 357 -39.04 32.45 3.54
N SER A 358 -38.18 33.45 3.70
CA SER A 358 -38.51 34.64 4.47
C SER A 358 -39.26 35.62 3.56
N PRO A 359 -40.30 36.32 4.02
CA PRO A 359 -41.06 37.26 3.19
C PRO A 359 -40.27 38.53 2.93
N LEU A 360 -40.22 38.92 1.66
CA LEU A 360 -39.66 40.15 1.20
C LEU A 360 -40.52 41.35 1.65
N GLY A 361 -39.92 42.29 2.35
CA GLY A 361 -40.40 43.67 2.47
C GLY A 361 -39.42 44.60 1.76
N PRO A 362 -39.88 45.67 1.09
CA PRO A 362 -39.03 46.53 0.29
C PRO A 362 -38.41 47.65 1.11
N THR A 363 -37.10 47.89 0.99
CA THR A 363 -36.53 49.21 1.30
C THR A 363 -35.38 49.55 0.35
N VAL A 364 -35.55 50.69 -0.28
CA VAL A 364 -34.59 51.42 -1.10
C VAL A 364 -33.63 52.18 -0.16
N GLY A 365 -32.35 52.27 -0.54
CA GLY A 365 -31.45 53.19 0.18
C GLY A 365 -29.97 53.03 -0.13
N VAL A 366 -29.55 53.85 -1.11
CA VAL A 366 -28.35 54.74 -1.14
C VAL A 366 -26.96 54.14 -0.90
N PHE A 367 -26.09 54.31 -1.87
CA PHE A 367 -24.63 54.19 -1.91
C PHE A 367 -23.93 55.02 -0.84
N ASP A 368 -22.92 54.48 -0.18
CA ASP A 368 -21.82 55.31 0.33
C ASP A 368 -20.48 54.51 0.27
N GLU A 369 -19.47 55.19 -0.32
CA GLU A 369 -18.10 54.74 -0.49
C GLU A 369 -17.34 54.94 0.81
N ALA A 370 -16.67 53.93 1.35
CA ALA A 370 -15.70 54.10 2.42
C ALA A 370 -14.40 53.31 2.18
N ARG A 371 -13.31 54.06 2.24
CA ARG A 371 -11.89 53.74 2.03
C ARG A 371 -11.36 52.66 3.00
N PRO A 372 -10.31 51.90 2.65
CA PRO A 372 -9.72 50.90 3.51
C PRO A 372 -8.81 51.49 4.60
N ARG A 373 -8.89 50.91 5.80
CA ARG A 373 -7.97 51.18 6.95
C ARG A 373 -6.77 50.24 6.92
N PRO A 374 -5.59 50.64 7.42
CA PRO A 374 -4.37 49.84 7.41
C PRO A 374 -4.35 48.79 8.53
N VAL A 375 -3.78 47.63 8.19
CA VAL A 375 -3.58 46.49 9.11
C VAL A 375 -2.28 46.70 9.89
N SER A 376 -2.38 46.70 11.22
CA SER A 376 -1.25 46.72 12.14
C SER A 376 -0.67 45.31 12.37
N ALA A 377 0.68 45.22 12.35
CA ALA A 377 1.44 43.98 12.58
C ALA A 377 1.36 43.54 14.06
N PRO A 378 1.38 42.23 14.33
CA PRO A 378 1.47 41.72 15.70
C PRO A 378 2.92 41.64 16.20
N ALA A 379 3.08 41.96 17.50
CA ALA A 379 4.34 42.04 18.22
C ALA A 379 4.99 40.65 18.43
N LEU A 380 6.33 40.66 18.39
CA LEU A 380 7.22 39.55 18.73
C LEU A 380 7.09 39.16 20.20
N ALA A 381 6.75 37.91 20.49
CA ALA A 381 6.80 37.34 21.83
C ALA A 381 8.20 36.75 22.12
N SER A 382 8.75 37.07 23.26
CA SER A 382 10.06 36.71 23.80
C SER A 382 10.17 35.23 24.17
N VAL A 383 11.31 34.62 23.82
CA VAL A 383 11.72 33.24 24.16
C VAL A 383 12.28 33.16 25.59
N PRO A 384 11.86 32.23 26.44
CA PRO A 384 12.48 32.01 27.77
C PRO A 384 13.73 31.10 27.67
N PRO A 385 14.68 31.18 28.64
CA PRO A 385 15.98 30.55 28.57
C PRO A 385 15.96 29.03 28.87
N ARG A 386 16.83 28.30 28.18
CA ARG A 386 17.07 26.85 28.35
C ARG A 386 17.57 26.47 29.71
N ALA A 387 16.93 25.47 30.32
CA ALA A 387 17.41 24.80 31.52
C ALA A 387 18.54 23.79 31.21
N ARG A 388 19.60 23.81 32.05
CA ARG A 388 20.76 22.90 31.96
C ARG A 388 20.38 21.48 32.43
N ARG A 389 20.75 20.46 31.69
CA ARG A 389 20.68 19.03 32.08
C ARG A 389 21.83 18.65 33.03
N PRO A 390 21.57 17.80 34.05
CA PRO A 390 22.62 17.26 34.89
C PRO A 390 23.37 16.09 34.21
N ARG A 391 24.68 16.02 34.46
CA ARG A 391 25.60 14.95 34.03
C ARG A 391 25.28 13.65 34.78
N ARG A 392 25.11 12.53 34.05
CA ARG A 392 25.09 11.17 34.64
C ARG A 392 26.50 10.66 34.85
N ARG A 393 26.75 10.14 36.04
CA ARG A 393 27.95 9.38 36.43
C ARG A 393 27.89 7.98 35.83
N THR A 394 29.03 7.52 35.34
CA THR A 394 29.29 6.13 34.98
C THR A 394 29.60 5.33 36.21
N ASP A 395 28.91 4.22 36.44
CA ASP A 395 29.35 3.17 37.34
C ASP A 395 29.44 1.85 36.59
N ALA A 396 30.65 1.28 36.62
CA ALA A 396 30.99 0.00 36.06
C ALA A 396 30.90 -1.07 37.17
N SER A 397 30.12 -2.11 36.99
CA SER A 397 30.30 -3.33 37.78
C SER A 397 30.09 -4.56 36.92
N ARG A 398 31.11 -5.41 37.01
CA ARG A 398 31.33 -6.76 36.51
C ARG A 398 30.12 -7.68 36.77
N ALA A 399 29.78 -8.51 35.80
CA ALA A 399 29.13 -9.79 36.04
C ALA A 399 29.88 -10.89 35.29
N GLN A 400 30.19 -11.95 36.02
CA GLN A 400 31.00 -13.11 35.65
C GLN A 400 30.22 -14.06 34.74
N LEU A 401 30.91 -14.63 33.76
CA LEU A 401 30.51 -15.82 33.01
C LEU A 401 30.43 -17.05 33.92
N ILE A 402 29.35 -17.82 33.78
CA ILE A 402 29.29 -19.21 34.14
C ILE A 402 29.05 -20.02 32.87
N VAL A 403 30.05 -20.83 32.52
CA VAL A 403 29.99 -21.82 31.45
C VAL A 403 29.48 -23.13 32.04
N THR A 404 28.41 -23.69 31.49
CA THR A 404 28.05 -25.08 31.71
C THR A 404 27.92 -25.80 30.38
N THR A 405 28.73 -26.82 30.18
CA THR A 405 28.72 -27.79 29.06
C THR A 405 27.64 -28.84 29.31
N PRO A 406 26.90 -29.31 28.29
CA PRO A 406 26.12 -30.53 28.37
C PRO A 406 26.93 -31.72 27.83
N THR A 407 26.91 -32.80 28.57
CA THR A 407 27.34 -34.15 28.19
C THR A 407 26.19 -34.89 27.53
N ASP A 408 26.51 -35.56 26.41
CA ASP A 408 25.72 -36.62 25.76
C ASP A 408 25.47 -37.86 26.68
N PRO A 409 24.52 -38.79 26.37
CA PRO A 409 24.45 -39.54 25.11
C PRO A 409 23.21 -39.29 24.25
#